data_3cfb9111492125eb29d72c9b597f0d70
#
_entry.id   3cfb9111492125eb29d72c9b597f0d70
#
_cell.length_a   1.000
_cell.length_b   1.000
_cell.length_c   1.000
_cell.angle_alpha   90.00
_cell.angle_beta   90.00
_cell.angle_gamma   90.00
#
_symmetry.space_group_name_H-M   'P 1'
#
loop_
_entity.id
_entity.type
_entity.pdbx_description
1 polymer ?
#
loop_
_entity_poly.entity_id
_entity_poly.type
_entity_poly.pdbx_seq_one_letter_code
_entity_poly.pdbx_strand_id
1 'polypeptide(L)'
;MDSIFCSIFHMGENWLYFPILVDLYLLLCKNTGREMKKQAASNRVLVQPERGKSMYDYILPVSNKDIISIAKRAFNLVDPRLMGHGERVANIMFQMMKAEGGYTPVQMRNLLTLAVLHDIGAYKTDEIDHMVEFETKHVWNHSIYGYLFLDYFSLFKELSKVVLFHHSSWKQLENMDDVSEPVKKAAQMLQLADRLDIYFENPKNRMGREPFLTYLERERDRKFSSEVIDLLLDTPLVPPSCDYIGISPQFDRIMETVPFTEEEKESILQMLIYAIDFRSPHTVTHTITTSVISSELAILLCGQKHAVNDVMCGAMLHDLGKIGIPVEILEYPGKLSPQAMNVMRNHVNLTEYILGDSVSDAVKNIALRHHEKLDGSGYPRGLRAADLNVPQRIVAIADIVSALTGTRSYKGAYSKNRTLGVLTGMAEQGLLDSGIVGLLVERYDEIMDSVREKTGPLLEKYQEMQDRYWEILYQLEEKEGEP
;
A
#
# COMPACT_ATOMS: atom_id res chain seq x y z
N MET A 1 25.16 39.23 -1.27
CA MET A 1 24.33 38.67 -0.16
C MET A 1 24.39 37.13 -0.10
N ASP A 2 24.95 36.51 -1.13
CA ASP A 2 24.93 35.03 -1.24
C ASP A 2 25.94 34.28 -0.35
N SER A 3 26.91 35.00 0.24
CA SER A 3 27.96 34.39 1.09
C SER A 3 27.57 34.26 2.57
N ILE A 4 26.51 34.91 3.02
CA ILE A 4 26.11 34.91 4.44
C ILE A 4 25.13 33.73 4.75
N PHE A 5 24.36 33.30 3.77
CA PHE A 5 23.37 32.20 3.97
C PHE A 5 24.02 30.82 3.98
N CYS A 6 25.11 30.60 3.30
CA CYS A 6 25.81 29.31 3.30
C CYS A 6 26.48 28.97 4.65
N SER A 7 26.83 30.02 5.44
CA SER A 7 27.50 29.86 6.75
C SER A 7 26.51 29.55 7.90
N ILE A 8 25.22 29.86 7.73
CA ILE A 8 24.19 29.64 8.78
C ILE A 8 23.76 28.17 8.85
N PHE A 9 23.90 27.40 7.77
CA PHE A 9 23.59 25.97 7.76
C PHE A 9 24.65 25.07 8.41
N HIS A 10 25.83 25.64 8.78
CA HIS A 10 26.94 24.88 9.36
C HIS A 10 27.15 25.12 10.87
N MET A 11 26.38 26.01 11.49
CA MET A 11 26.51 26.26 12.95
C MET A 11 25.21 25.85 13.64
N GLY A 12 25.27 24.77 14.41
CA GLY A 12 24.28 24.43 15.40
C GLY A 12 24.18 25.51 16.47
N GLU A 13 22.94 25.76 16.95
CA GLU A 13 22.64 26.52 18.15
C GLU A 13 22.89 28.03 18.14
N ASN A 14 22.00 28.83 17.51
CA ASN A 14 21.57 30.12 18.08
C ASN A 14 20.43 30.75 17.23
N TRP A 15 19.20 30.47 17.62
CA TRP A 15 17.97 30.87 16.91
C TRP A 15 17.32 32.15 17.45
N LEU A 16 18.06 33.02 18.13
CA LEU A 16 17.49 34.20 18.84
C LEU A 16 17.10 35.39 17.92
N TYR A 17 17.51 35.41 16.66
CA TYR A 17 17.24 36.57 15.75
C TYR A 17 16.24 36.30 14.64
N PHE A 18 15.68 35.11 14.56
CA PHE A 18 14.75 34.73 13.50
C PHE A 18 13.36 35.43 13.53
N PRO A 19 12.78 35.79 14.70
CA PRO A 19 11.50 36.46 14.76
C PRO A 19 11.48 37.84 14.10
N ILE A 20 12.59 38.58 14.17
CA ILE A 20 12.68 39.97 13.64
C ILE A 20 12.73 40.00 12.11
N LEU A 21 13.31 38.99 11.47
CA LEU A 21 13.36 38.90 10.02
C LEU A 21 12.02 38.48 9.40
N VAL A 22 11.21 37.70 10.14
CA VAL A 22 9.86 37.30 9.71
C VAL A 22 8.90 38.48 9.71
N ASP A 23 8.96 39.35 10.72
CA ASP A 23 8.11 40.54 10.81
C ASP A 23 8.44 41.58 9.73
N LEU A 24 9.70 41.75 9.35
CA LEU A 24 10.11 42.65 8.27
C LEU A 24 9.63 42.14 6.90
N TYR A 25 9.61 40.81 6.69
CA TYR A 25 9.14 40.18 5.47
C TYR A 25 7.62 40.28 5.27
N LEU A 26 6.86 40.13 6.36
CA LEU A 26 5.40 40.29 6.33
C LEU A 26 4.96 41.72 5.95
N LEU A 27 5.81 42.71 6.26
CA LEU A 27 5.57 44.11 5.86
C LEU A 27 5.83 44.34 4.35
N LEU A 28 6.81 43.68 3.75
CA LEU A 28 7.13 43.79 2.32
C LEU A 28 6.13 43.05 1.43
N CYS A 29 5.58 41.90 1.88
CA CYS A 29 4.58 41.15 1.11
C CYS A 29 3.22 41.84 1.00
N LYS A 30 2.88 42.78 1.88
CA LYS A 30 1.63 43.58 1.78
C LYS A 30 1.54 44.48 0.55
N ASN A 31 2.66 44.85 -0.06
CA ASN A 31 2.68 45.77 -1.20
C ASN A 31 2.68 45.10 -2.58
N THR A 32 3.10 43.82 -2.68
CA THR A 32 3.12 43.08 -3.97
C THR A 32 1.84 42.30 -4.25
N GLY A 33 0.99 42.10 -3.23
CA GLY A 33 -0.25 41.30 -3.34
C GLY A 33 -1.42 42.02 -4.06
N ARG A 34 -1.31 43.29 -4.44
CA ARG A 34 -2.43 44.04 -5.06
C ARG A 34 -2.62 43.80 -6.55
N GLU A 35 -1.58 43.47 -7.30
CA GLU A 35 -1.71 43.24 -8.75
C GLU A 35 -2.15 41.80 -9.09
N MET A 36 -1.74 40.80 -8.33
CA MET A 36 -2.19 39.43 -8.55
C MET A 36 -3.69 39.21 -8.20
N LYS A 37 -4.26 40.03 -7.29
CA LYS A 37 -5.69 39.96 -6.95
C LYS A 37 -6.61 40.38 -8.10
N LYS A 38 -6.16 41.19 -9.05
CA LYS A 38 -6.98 41.61 -10.19
C LYS A 38 -7.09 40.57 -11.29
N GLN A 39 -6.09 39.68 -11.44
CA GLN A 39 -6.10 38.66 -12.48
C GLN A 39 -6.84 37.40 -12.04
N ALA A 40 -6.83 37.09 -10.73
CA ALA A 40 -7.57 35.97 -10.14
C ALA A 40 -9.09 36.24 -10.02
N ALA A 41 -9.49 37.52 -10.02
CA ALA A 41 -10.91 37.90 -9.88
C ALA A 41 -11.72 37.80 -11.19
N SER A 42 -11.07 37.71 -12.36
CA SER A 42 -11.77 37.69 -13.66
C SER A 42 -12.18 36.28 -14.13
N ASN A 43 -11.72 35.21 -13.52
CA ASN A 43 -12.01 33.81 -13.90
C ASN A 43 -12.78 33.02 -12.85
N ARG A 44 -13.50 33.69 -11.93
CA ARG A 44 -14.34 33.00 -10.95
C ARG A 44 -15.67 32.56 -11.57
N VAL A 45 -15.70 31.41 -12.23
CA VAL A 45 -16.86 30.53 -12.13
C VAL A 45 -16.65 29.75 -10.81
N LEU A 46 -17.31 30.22 -9.76
CA LEU A 46 -17.36 29.54 -8.47
C LEU A 46 -18.18 28.25 -8.66
N VAL A 47 -17.49 27.15 -9.00
CA VAL A 47 -17.99 25.82 -8.66
C VAL A 47 -17.84 25.75 -7.14
N GLN A 48 -18.96 25.87 -6.42
CA GLN A 48 -18.95 25.56 -4.98
C GLN A 48 -18.53 24.10 -4.83
N PRO A 49 -17.48 23.80 -4.08
CA PRO A 49 -17.15 22.41 -3.79
C PRO A 49 -18.35 21.83 -3.05
N GLU A 50 -18.86 20.70 -3.51
CA GLU A 50 -19.79 19.88 -2.74
C GLU A 50 -19.01 19.41 -1.49
N ARG A 51 -19.05 20.20 -0.42
CA ARG A 51 -18.51 19.83 0.89
C ARG A 51 -19.27 18.62 1.37
N GLY A 52 -18.57 17.51 1.56
CA GLY A 52 -19.17 16.29 2.12
C GLY A 52 -18.97 15.02 1.29
N LYS A 53 -18.25 15.07 0.16
CA LYS A 53 -17.88 13.83 -0.53
C LYS A 53 -16.81 13.07 0.28
N SER A 54 -17.08 11.79 0.53
CA SER A 54 -16.12 10.84 1.04
C SER A 54 -14.88 10.85 0.12
N MET A 55 -13.69 10.54 0.67
CA MET A 55 -12.48 10.22 -0.11
C MET A 55 -12.76 9.10 -1.14
N TYR A 56 -13.82 8.34 -0.93
CA TYR A 56 -14.32 7.22 -1.74
C TYR A 56 -15.14 7.62 -2.97
N ASP A 57 -15.40 8.92 -3.20
CA ASP A 57 -16.12 9.41 -4.39
C ASP A 57 -15.20 9.63 -5.61
N TYR A 58 -13.91 9.26 -5.50
CA TYR A 58 -12.93 9.34 -6.57
C TYR A 58 -12.77 7.99 -7.24
N ILE A 59 -13.09 7.93 -8.52
CA ILE A 59 -13.00 6.70 -9.32
C ILE A 59 -11.56 6.56 -9.81
N LEU A 60 -10.90 5.48 -9.40
CA LEU A 60 -9.65 5.10 -10.03
C LEU A 60 -9.98 4.43 -11.38
N PRO A 61 -9.59 5.00 -12.53
CA PRO A 61 -9.88 4.41 -13.83
C PRO A 61 -8.93 3.24 -14.12
N VAL A 62 -9.08 2.15 -13.36
CA VAL A 62 -8.25 0.94 -13.47
C VAL A 62 -9.12 -0.23 -13.94
N SER A 63 -8.68 -0.98 -14.95
CA SER A 63 -9.39 -2.19 -15.39
C SER A 63 -9.22 -3.35 -14.38
N ASN A 64 -10.03 -4.40 -14.51
CA ASN A 64 -9.90 -5.60 -13.69
C ASN A 64 -8.51 -6.23 -13.76
N LYS A 65 -8.01 -6.35 -14.99
CA LYS A 65 -6.65 -6.86 -15.25
C LYS A 65 -5.60 -6.01 -14.57
N ASP A 66 -5.76 -4.71 -14.61
CA ASP A 66 -4.78 -3.77 -14.10
C ASP A 66 -4.69 -3.78 -12.57
N ILE A 67 -5.84 -3.88 -11.85
CA ILE A 67 -5.81 -3.93 -10.39
C ILE A 67 -5.10 -5.18 -9.88
N ILE A 68 -5.35 -6.33 -10.50
CA ILE A 68 -4.64 -7.58 -10.17
C ILE A 68 -3.17 -7.49 -10.57
N SER A 69 -2.84 -6.86 -11.69
CA SER A 69 -1.45 -6.66 -12.12
C SER A 69 -0.67 -5.75 -11.17
N ILE A 70 -1.30 -4.68 -10.65
CA ILE A 70 -0.71 -3.82 -9.60
C ILE A 70 -0.44 -4.64 -8.36
N ALA A 71 -1.42 -5.40 -7.87
CA ALA A 71 -1.28 -6.24 -6.69
C ALA A 71 -0.14 -7.26 -6.86
N LYS A 72 -0.14 -8.03 -7.95
CA LYS A 72 0.93 -9.02 -8.25
C LYS A 72 2.31 -8.37 -8.27
N ARG A 73 2.49 -7.24 -8.96
CA ARG A 73 3.78 -6.56 -9.03
C ARG A 73 4.22 -6.01 -7.69
N ALA A 74 3.30 -5.52 -6.87
CA ALA A 74 3.59 -5.06 -5.52
C ALA A 74 4.09 -6.21 -4.63
N PHE A 75 3.39 -7.34 -4.62
CA PHE A 75 3.78 -8.51 -3.81
C PHE A 75 5.09 -9.14 -4.25
N ASN A 76 5.37 -9.17 -5.55
CA ASN A 76 6.65 -9.66 -6.06
C ASN A 76 7.87 -8.84 -5.59
N LEU A 77 7.65 -7.65 -5.04
CA LEU A 77 8.73 -6.83 -4.45
C LEU A 77 8.93 -7.06 -2.96
N VAL A 78 8.03 -7.77 -2.29
CA VAL A 78 8.18 -8.06 -0.84
C VAL A 78 9.40 -8.95 -0.60
N ASP A 79 9.52 -10.04 -1.34
CA ASP A 79 10.70 -10.91 -1.33
C ASP A 79 10.86 -11.60 -2.69
N PRO A 80 12.05 -11.61 -3.29
CA PRO A 80 12.32 -12.29 -4.56
C PRO A 80 12.01 -13.80 -4.56
N ARG A 81 12.07 -14.44 -3.40
CA ARG A 81 11.76 -15.89 -3.23
C ARG A 81 10.27 -16.18 -3.40
N LEU A 82 9.42 -15.17 -3.16
CA LEU A 82 7.97 -15.25 -3.31
C LEU A 82 7.48 -14.74 -4.68
N MET A 83 8.41 -14.48 -5.63
CA MET A 83 8.03 -13.99 -6.95
C MET A 83 7.09 -14.98 -7.66
N GLY A 84 5.88 -14.50 -8.01
CA GLY A 84 4.85 -15.30 -8.64
C GLY A 84 4.19 -16.35 -7.72
N HIS A 85 4.60 -16.47 -6.46
CA HIS A 85 4.07 -17.42 -5.49
C HIS A 85 2.55 -17.35 -5.39
N GLY A 86 1.99 -16.19 -5.03
CA GLY A 86 0.54 -16.04 -4.88
C GLY A 86 -0.26 -16.40 -6.13
N GLU A 87 0.30 -16.16 -7.33
CA GLU A 87 -0.35 -16.54 -8.59
C GLU A 87 -0.33 -18.05 -8.83
N ARG A 88 0.77 -18.72 -8.53
CA ARG A 88 0.88 -20.18 -8.64
C ARG A 88 -0.03 -20.86 -7.60
N VAL A 89 -0.05 -20.38 -6.36
CA VAL A 89 -0.97 -20.86 -5.30
C VAL A 89 -2.43 -20.71 -5.75
N ALA A 90 -2.80 -19.54 -6.26
CA ALA A 90 -4.15 -19.32 -6.79
C ALA A 90 -4.48 -20.25 -7.97
N ASN A 91 -3.53 -20.52 -8.86
CA ASN A 91 -3.73 -21.46 -9.96
C ASN A 91 -3.90 -22.91 -9.47
N ILE A 92 -3.16 -23.33 -8.45
CA ILE A 92 -3.36 -24.65 -7.80
C ILE A 92 -4.76 -24.73 -7.22
N MET A 93 -5.15 -23.72 -6.44
CA MET A 93 -6.48 -23.64 -5.85
C MET A 93 -7.58 -23.65 -6.93
N PHE A 94 -7.37 -22.96 -8.05
CA PHE A 94 -8.27 -22.98 -9.20
C PHE A 94 -8.49 -24.39 -9.74
N GLN A 95 -7.44 -25.20 -9.88
CA GLN A 95 -7.58 -26.57 -10.37
C GLN A 95 -8.39 -27.43 -9.40
N MET A 96 -8.20 -27.26 -8.09
CA MET A 96 -8.99 -27.96 -7.06
C MET A 96 -10.47 -27.52 -7.11
N MET A 97 -10.74 -26.21 -7.18
CA MET A 97 -12.11 -25.68 -7.32
C MET A 97 -12.80 -26.17 -8.60
N LYS A 98 -12.02 -26.33 -9.68
CA LYS A 98 -12.55 -26.86 -10.94
C LYS A 98 -12.87 -28.34 -10.84
N ALA A 99 -12.06 -29.14 -10.14
CA ALA A 99 -12.33 -30.56 -9.90
C ALA A 99 -13.59 -30.76 -9.04
N GLU A 100 -13.77 -29.93 -8.02
CA GLU A 100 -14.96 -29.95 -7.18
C GLU A 100 -16.22 -29.49 -7.94
N GLY A 101 -16.13 -28.40 -8.71
CA GLY A 101 -17.26 -27.78 -9.36
C GLY A 101 -18.19 -26.99 -8.41
N GLY A 102 -19.28 -26.45 -8.96
CA GLY A 102 -20.32 -25.78 -8.16
C GLY A 102 -20.05 -24.30 -7.84
N TYR A 103 -18.88 -23.74 -8.14
CA TYR A 103 -18.56 -22.34 -7.92
C TYR A 103 -19.12 -21.43 -9.03
N THR A 104 -19.76 -20.35 -8.64
CA THR A 104 -20.05 -19.27 -9.58
C THR A 104 -18.76 -18.57 -10.01
N PRO A 105 -18.72 -17.92 -11.19
CA PRO A 105 -17.52 -17.18 -11.64
C PRO A 105 -17.07 -16.13 -10.63
N VAL A 106 -18.00 -15.45 -9.94
CA VAL A 106 -17.69 -14.43 -8.93
C VAL A 106 -17.07 -15.05 -7.67
N GLN A 107 -17.64 -16.16 -7.17
CA GLN A 107 -17.05 -16.88 -6.04
C GLN A 107 -15.63 -17.35 -6.37
N MET A 108 -15.45 -17.91 -7.56
CA MET A 108 -14.15 -18.37 -8.02
C MET A 108 -13.14 -17.19 -8.09
N ARG A 109 -13.49 -16.08 -8.75
CA ARG A 109 -12.66 -14.87 -8.80
C ARG A 109 -12.28 -14.39 -7.39
N ASN A 110 -13.24 -14.31 -6.47
CA ASN A 110 -13.00 -13.80 -5.12
C ASN A 110 -12.01 -14.68 -4.34
N LEU A 111 -12.20 -16.01 -4.35
CA LEU A 111 -11.29 -16.95 -3.69
C LEU A 111 -9.90 -16.95 -4.32
N LEU A 112 -9.81 -16.84 -5.65
CA LEU A 112 -8.54 -16.75 -6.36
C LEU A 112 -7.84 -15.42 -6.08
N THR A 113 -8.58 -14.32 -5.97
CA THR A 113 -8.01 -13.01 -5.54
C THR A 113 -7.44 -13.11 -4.13
N LEU A 114 -8.15 -13.75 -3.21
CA LEU A 114 -7.63 -14.02 -1.87
C LEU A 114 -6.35 -14.86 -1.90
N ALA A 115 -6.33 -15.92 -2.72
CA ALA A 115 -5.13 -16.75 -2.85
C ALA A 115 -3.93 -15.98 -3.42
N VAL A 116 -4.16 -15.03 -4.36
CA VAL A 116 -3.08 -14.12 -4.82
C VAL A 116 -2.57 -13.22 -3.69
N LEU A 117 -3.45 -12.82 -2.76
CA LEU A 117 -3.21 -11.83 -1.71
C LEU A 117 -2.95 -12.45 -0.34
N HIS A 118 -2.91 -13.78 -0.21
CA HIS A 118 -2.93 -14.45 1.10
C HIS A 118 -1.78 -14.02 2.03
N ASP A 119 -0.63 -13.70 1.45
CA ASP A 119 0.57 -13.27 2.16
C ASP A 119 0.69 -11.74 2.33
N ILE A 120 -0.41 -10.98 2.12
CA ILE A 120 -0.35 -9.52 2.26
C ILE A 120 0.16 -9.06 3.64
N GLY A 121 -0.05 -9.87 4.67
CA GLY A 121 0.45 -9.60 6.01
C GLY A 121 1.95 -9.83 6.19
N ALA A 122 2.61 -10.63 5.34
CA ALA A 122 4.04 -10.91 5.42
C ALA A 122 4.91 -9.67 5.31
N TYR A 123 4.43 -8.67 4.60
CA TYR A 123 5.09 -7.39 4.46
C TYR A 123 5.35 -6.68 5.81
N LYS A 124 4.54 -6.95 6.83
CA LYS A 124 4.67 -6.36 8.18
C LYS A 124 5.51 -7.19 9.14
N THR A 125 5.91 -8.39 8.77
CA THR A 125 6.51 -9.38 9.68
C THR A 125 7.90 -9.80 9.22
N ASP A 126 8.67 -10.39 10.14
CA ASP A 126 10.00 -10.97 9.86
C ASP A 126 9.91 -12.48 9.57
N GLU A 127 8.71 -12.99 9.24
CA GLU A 127 8.44 -14.44 9.10
C GLU A 127 8.80 -15.02 7.72
N ILE A 128 9.22 -14.19 6.75
CA ILE A 128 9.43 -14.64 5.35
C ILE A 128 10.41 -15.81 5.28
N ASP A 129 11.42 -15.86 6.15
CA ASP A 129 12.38 -16.96 6.18
C ASP A 129 11.70 -18.30 6.53
N HIS A 130 10.69 -18.28 7.40
CA HIS A 130 9.92 -19.47 7.78
C HIS A 130 8.84 -19.82 6.76
N MET A 131 8.30 -18.83 6.03
CA MET A 131 7.25 -19.06 5.03
C MET A 131 7.72 -19.90 3.84
N VAL A 132 9.01 -19.80 3.48
CA VAL A 132 9.61 -20.58 2.37
C VAL A 132 10.03 -22.00 2.77
N GLU A 133 9.81 -22.40 4.02
CA GLU A 133 10.04 -23.76 4.50
C GLU A 133 8.82 -24.65 4.22
N PHE A 134 9.05 -25.90 3.80
CA PHE A 134 7.95 -26.84 3.49
C PHE A 134 7.12 -27.22 4.73
N GLU A 135 7.75 -27.37 5.89
CA GLU A 135 7.09 -27.57 7.19
C GLU A 135 7.28 -26.32 8.05
N THR A 136 6.28 -25.47 8.08
CA THR A 136 6.28 -24.24 8.88
C THR A 136 5.70 -24.49 10.27
N LYS A 137 6.28 -23.83 11.27
CA LYS A 137 5.76 -23.76 12.64
C LYS A 137 5.68 -22.30 13.07
N HIS A 138 4.62 -21.92 13.77
CA HIS A 138 4.44 -20.59 14.39
C HIS A 138 4.50 -19.42 13.39
N VAL A 139 3.81 -19.54 12.25
CA VAL A 139 3.72 -18.48 11.22
C VAL A 139 2.38 -17.75 11.25
N TRP A 140 1.96 -17.32 12.45
CA TRP A 140 0.66 -16.66 12.63
C TRP A 140 0.66 -15.18 12.28
N ASN A 141 1.78 -14.49 12.42
CA ASN A 141 1.79 -13.02 12.33
C ASN A 141 1.30 -12.52 10.98
N HIS A 142 1.80 -13.08 9.86
CA HIS A 142 1.36 -12.65 8.54
C HIS A 142 -0.10 -13.04 8.24
N SER A 143 -0.55 -14.20 8.73
CA SER A 143 -1.95 -14.63 8.58
C SER A 143 -2.91 -13.72 9.33
N ILE A 144 -2.55 -13.30 10.57
CA ILE A 144 -3.35 -12.37 11.37
C ILE A 144 -3.38 -10.99 10.71
N TYR A 145 -2.23 -10.44 10.28
CA TYR A 145 -2.24 -9.15 9.59
C TYR A 145 -2.97 -9.22 8.25
N GLY A 146 -2.80 -10.30 7.48
CA GLY A 146 -3.54 -10.52 6.24
C GLY A 146 -5.06 -10.54 6.47
N TYR A 147 -5.50 -11.28 7.48
CA TYR A 147 -6.90 -11.29 7.92
C TYR A 147 -7.39 -9.88 8.28
N LEU A 148 -6.65 -9.16 9.13
CA LEU A 148 -7.05 -7.83 9.59
C LEU A 148 -7.13 -6.82 8.43
N PHE A 149 -6.17 -6.83 7.49
CA PHE A 149 -6.25 -5.98 6.30
C PHE A 149 -7.48 -6.29 5.45
N LEU A 150 -7.79 -7.56 5.25
CA LEU A 150 -8.98 -7.97 4.51
C LEU A 150 -10.28 -7.62 5.25
N ASP A 151 -10.34 -7.81 6.57
CA ASP A 151 -11.52 -7.53 7.37
C ASP A 151 -11.83 -6.03 7.50
N TYR A 152 -10.80 -5.21 7.71
CA TYR A 152 -10.97 -3.77 7.92
C TYR A 152 -11.05 -2.94 6.64
N PHE A 153 -10.38 -3.36 5.56
CA PHE A 153 -10.20 -2.53 4.36
C PHE A 153 -10.69 -3.16 3.06
N SER A 154 -11.18 -4.40 3.08
CA SER A 154 -11.70 -5.02 1.87
C SER A 154 -13.19 -5.33 1.92
N LEU A 155 -13.77 -5.56 0.74
CA LEU A 155 -15.13 -6.09 0.61
C LEU A 155 -15.18 -7.63 0.73
N PHE A 156 -14.04 -8.28 0.98
CA PHE A 156 -13.92 -9.73 1.14
C PHE A 156 -14.03 -10.18 2.61
N LYS A 157 -14.67 -9.39 3.48
CA LYS A 157 -14.76 -9.66 4.93
C LYS A 157 -15.22 -11.08 5.27
N GLU A 158 -16.25 -11.57 4.59
CA GLU A 158 -16.76 -12.93 4.81
C GLU A 158 -15.72 -14.02 4.53
N LEU A 159 -14.74 -13.71 3.67
CA LEU A 159 -13.68 -14.62 3.28
C LEU A 159 -12.35 -14.34 3.98
N SER A 160 -12.24 -13.27 4.77
CA SER A 160 -10.97 -12.89 5.44
C SER A 160 -10.45 -13.99 6.36
N LYS A 161 -11.34 -14.75 7.00
CA LYS A 161 -10.98 -15.91 7.84
C LYS A 161 -10.28 -17.04 7.05
N VAL A 162 -10.45 -17.11 5.73
CA VAL A 162 -9.68 -18.05 4.89
C VAL A 162 -8.18 -17.78 5.02
N VAL A 163 -7.80 -16.48 5.00
CA VAL A 163 -6.41 -16.05 5.17
C VAL A 163 -5.95 -16.24 6.62
N LEU A 164 -6.80 -15.98 7.62
CA LEU A 164 -6.45 -16.22 9.02
C LEU A 164 -6.03 -17.67 9.26
N PHE A 165 -6.76 -18.60 8.67
CA PHE A 165 -6.63 -20.03 8.97
C PHE A 165 -5.84 -20.85 7.94
N HIS A 166 -5.20 -20.20 6.95
CA HIS A 166 -4.51 -20.94 5.88
C HIS A 166 -3.24 -21.69 6.35
N HIS A 167 -2.82 -21.51 7.59
CA HIS A 167 -1.78 -22.34 8.22
C HIS A 167 -2.31 -23.25 9.35
N SER A 168 -3.60 -23.19 9.64
CA SER A 168 -4.21 -24.05 10.65
C SER A 168 -4.33 -25.48 10.17
N SER A 169 -3.92 -26.45 10.99
CA SER A 169 -4.16 -27.86 10.70
C SER A 169 -5.66 -28.19 10.69
N TRP A 170 -6.04 -29.22 9.94
CA TRP A 170 -7.43 -29.68 9.94
C TRP A 170 -7.92 -30.02 11.35
N LYS A 171 -7.09 -30.71 12.13
CA LYS A 171 -7.40 -31.08 13.50
C LYS A 171 -7.72 -29.88 14.41
N GLN A 172 -7.14 -28.70 14.12
CA GLN A 172 -7.49 -27.45 14.82
C GLN A 172 -8.80 -26.86 14.27
N LEU A 173 -9.01 -26.88 12.94
CA LEU A 173 -10.16 -26.27 12.30
C LEU A 173 -11.46 -27.05 12.47
N GLU A 174 -11.40 -28.39 12.44
CA GLU A 174 -12.60 -29.23 12.44
C GLU A 174 -13.53 -28.94 13.63
N ASN A 175 -12.96 -28.57 14.80
CA ASN A 175 -13.68 -28.31 16.04
C ASN A 175 -14.00 -26.83 16.28
N MET A 176 -13.76 -25.93 15.29
CA MET A 176 -14.09 -24.52 15.41
C MET A 176 -15.53 -24.27 14.97
N ASP A 177 -16.47 -24.19 15.91
CA ASP A 177 -17.91 -23.98 15.63
C ASP A 177 -18.21 -22.56 15.09
N ASP A 178 -17.34 -21.59 15.34
CA ASP A 178 -17.44 -20.19 14.89
C ASP A 178 -16.90 -19.95 13.47
N VAL A 179 -16.42 -21.00 12.81
CA VAL A 179 -15.92 -20.97 11.42
C VAL A 179 -16.82 -21.83 10.53
N SER A 180 -17.40 -21.27 9.50
CA SER A 180 -18.29 -22.01 8.58
C SER A 180 -17.52 -23.04 7.75
N GLU A 181 -18.17 -24.15 7.42
CA GLU A 181 -17.55 -25.22 6.62
C GLU A 181 -16.97 -24.74 5.27
N PRO A 182 -17.62 -23.84 4.50
CA PRO A 182 -17.01 -23.29 3.29
C PRO A 182 -15.69 -22.55 3.55
N VAL A 183 -15.59 -21.82 4.67
CA VAL A 183 -14.36 -21.12 5.06
C VAL A 183 -13.26 -22.10 5.48
N LYS A 184 -13.60 -23.12 6.31
CA LYS A 184 -12.66 -24.19 6.68
C LYS A 184 -12.08 -24.90 5.46
N LYS A 185 -12.95 -25.27 4.52
CA LYS A 185 -12.56 -25.92 3.28
C LYS A 185 -11.67 -25.03 2.43
N ALA A 186 -12.05 -23.76 2.21
CA ALA A 186 -11.26 -22.82 1.42
C ALA A 186 -9.90 -22.54 2.07
N ALA A 187 -9.81 -22.44 3.40
CA ALA A 187 -8.55 -22.28 4.12
C ALA A 187 -7.64 -23.50 3.96
N GLN A 188 -8.21 -24.71 4.00
CA GLN A 188 -7.45 -25.95 3.77
C GLN A 188 -7.02 -26.12 2.31
N MET A 189 -7.84 -25.72 1.34
CA MET A 189 -7.45 -25.67 -0.07
C MET A 189 -6.28 -24.70 -0.28
N LEU A 190 -6.35 -23.52 0.33
CA LEU A 190 -5.28 -22.51 0.28
C LEU A 190 -4.00 -23.03 0.93
N GLN A 191 -4.09 -23.66 2.11
CA GLN A 191 -2.94 -24.25 2.80
C GLN A 191 -2.26 -25.33 1.96
N LEU A 192 -3.03 -26.24 1.38
CA LEU A 192 -2.47 -27.30 0.55
C LEU A 192 -1.86 -26.76 -0.75
N ALA A 193 -2.49 -25.77 -1.35
CA ALA A 193 -1.98 -25.11 -2.55
C ALA A 193 -0.66 -24.36 -2.29
N ASP A 194 -0.60 -23.62 -1.18
CA ASP A 194 0.60 -22.94 -0.72
C ASP A 194 1.76 -23.91 -0.47
N ARG A 195 1.54 -24.98 0.31
CA ARG A 195 2.59 -25.99 0.58
C ARG A 195 3.02 -26.70 -0.69
N LEU A 196 2.13 -26.95 -1.62
CA LEU A 196 2.46 -27.59 -2.90
C LEU A 196 3.34 -26.68 -3.77
N ASP A 197 3.08 -25.37 -3.81
CA ASP A 197 3.94 -24.42 -4.53
C ASP A 197 5.35 -24.38 -3.92
N ILE A 198 5.46 -24.24 -2.60
CA ILE A 198 6.76 -24.29 -1.89
C ILE A 198 7.50 -25.60 -2.15
N TYR A 199 6.78 -26.71 -2.22
CA TYR A 199 7.36 -28.02 -2.55
C TYR A 199 7.99 -28.02 -3.95
N PHE A 200 7.31 -27.49 -4.96
CA PHE A 200 7.79 -27.50 -6.34
C PHE A 200 8.90 -26.47 -6.59
N GLU A 201 8.81 -25.29 -6.00
CA GLU A 201 9.77 -24.21 -6.25
C GLU A 201 11.11 -24.42 -5.54
N ASN A 202 11.17 -25.14 -4.44
CA ASN A 202 12.40 -25.38 -3.72
C ASN A 202 12.98 -26.79 -4.01
N PRO A 203 14.07 -26.89 -4.80
CA PRO A 203 14.68 -28.20 -5.12
C PRO A 203 15.07 -29.03 -3.90
N LYS A 204 15.35 -28.38 -2.74
CA LYS A 204 15.68 -29.08 -1.50
C LYS A 204 14.48 -29.80 -0.87
N ASN A 205 13.28 -29.32 -1.16
CA ASN A 205 12.03 -29.88 -0.65
C ASN A 205 11.50 -31.00 -1.55
N ARG A 206 12.02 -31.13 -2.79
CA ARG A 206 11.51 -32.10 -3.78
C ARG A 206 11.75 -33.50 -3.32
N MET A 207 10.69 -34.19 -2.90
CA MET A 207 10.64 -35.67 -2.78
C MET A 207 10.16 -36.23 -4.11
N GLY A 208 10.40 -37.50 -4.36
CA GLY A 208 9.72 -38.19 -5.47
C GLY A 208 8.19 -38.25 -5.22
N ARG A 209 7.45 -38.69 -6.27
CA ARG A 209 5.97 -38.81 -6.20
C ARG A 209 5.51 -39.67 -5.02
N GLU A 210 6.07 -40.87 -4.89
CA GLU A 210 5.65 -41.81 -3.84
C GLU A 210 5.87 -41.26 -2.41
N PRO A 211 7.02 -40.66 -2.09
CA PRO A 211 7.20 -39.99 -0.80
C PRO A 211 6.21 -38.83 -0.58
N PHE A 212 5.88 -38.06 -1.63
CA PHE A 212 4.91 -36.96 -1.52
C PHE A 212 3.50 -37.50 -1.24
N LEU A 213 3.05 -38.51 -1.96
CA LEU A 213 1.76 -39.17 -1.69
C LEU A 213 1.72 -39.79 -0.29
N THR A 214 2.83 -40.44 0.13
CA THR A 214 2.95 -40.97 1.49
C THR A 214 2.86 -39.86 2.54
N TYR A 215 3.47 -38.72 2.29
CA TYR A 215 3.34 -37.54 3.15
C TYR A 215 1.87 -37.07 3.24
N LEU A 216 1.15 -36.91 2.13
CA LEU A 216 -0.25 -36.52 2.13
C LEU A 216 -1.12 -37.49 2.93
N GLU A 217 -0.91 -38.84 2.74
CA GLU A 217 -1.68 -39.83 3.48
C GLU A 217 -1.35 -39.83 4.99
N ARG A 218 -0.10 -39.57 5.37
CA ARG A 218 0.28 -39.45 6.79
C ARG A 218 -0.39 -38.23 7.44
N GLU A 219 -0.56 -37.12 6.69
CA GLU A 219 -1.13 -35.87 7.18
C GLU A 219 -2.66 -35.77 6.95
N ARG A 220 -3.28 -36.83 6.40
CA ARG A 220 -4.73 -36.94 6.19
C ARG A 220 -5.46 -36.85 7.53
N ASP A 221 -6.48 -36.00 7.60
CA ASP A 221 -7.29 -35.67 8.80
C ASP A 221 -6.48 -35.21 10.02
N ARG A 222 -5.21 -34.85 9.78
CA ARG A 222 -4.34 -34.20 10.77
C ARG A 222 -4.04 -32.76 10.37
N LYS A 223 -3.23 -32.60 9.33
CA LYS A 223 -2.83 -31.31 8.78
C LYS A 223 -3.83 -30.85 7.70
N PHE A 224 -4.25 -31.75 6.84
CA PHE A 224 -5.18 -31.51 5.74
C PHE A 224 -6.42 -32.40 5.88
N SER A 225 -7.60 -31.86 5.52
CA SER A 225 -8.83 -32.67 5.47
C SER A 225 -8.75 -33.71 4.35
N SER A 226 -9.38 -34.88 4.57
CA SER A 226 -9.50 -35.92 3.54
C SER A 226 -10.09 -35.37 2.25
N GLU A 227 -11.14 -34.55 2.34
CA GLU A 227 -11.80 -33.95 1.20
C GLU A 227 -10.84 -33.13 0.35
N VAL A 228 -10.00 -32.28 0.95
CA VAL A 228 -9.07 -31.40 0.22
C VAL A 228 -7.91 -32.17 -0.39
N ILE A 229 -7.43 -33.24 0.27
CA ILE A 229 -6.44 -34.14 -0.33
C ILE A 229 -7.04 -34.85 -1.55
N ASP A 230 -8.24 -35.39 -1.45
CA ASP A 230 -8.88 -36.10 -2.56
C ASP A 230 -9.13 -35.16 -3.75
N LEU A 231 -9.56 -33.91 -3.48
CA LEU A 231 -9.66 -32.86 -4.53
C LEU A 231 -8.33 -32.60 -5.23
N LEU A 232 -7.22 -32.51 -4.49
CA LEU A 232 -5.90 -32.37 -5.11
C LEU A 232 -5.55 -33.58 -5.99
N LEU A 233 -5.82 -34.81 -5.51
CA LEU A 233 -5.54 -36.04 -6.23
C LEU A 233 -6.34 -36.17 -7.55
N ASP A 234 -7.52 -35.54 -7.63
CA ASP A 234 -8.36 -35.47 -8.81
C ASP A 234 -7.87 -34.41 -9.83
N THR A 235 -6.82 -33.63 -9.51
CA THR A 235 -6.25 -32.64 -10.42
C THR A 235 -5.09 -33.22 -11.24
N PRO A 236 -4.75 -32.60 -12.38
CA PRO A 236 -3.55 -32.96 -13.15
C PRO A 236 -2.25 -32.50 -12.46
N LEU A 237 -2.30 -31.91 -11.28
CA LEU A 237 -1.14 -31.34 -10.55
C LEU A 237 -0.36 -32.42 -9.79
N VAL A 238 -0.94 -33.58 -9.57
CA VAL A 238 -0.25 -34.68 -8.88
C VAL A 238 0.62 -35.46 -9.88
N PRO A 239 1.92 -35.63 -9.62
CA PRO A 239 2.83 -36.25 -10.58
C PRO A 239 2.39 -37.63 -11.06
N PRO A 240 2.70 -38.02 -12.35
CA PRO A 240 4.07 -38.29 -12.76
C PRO A 240 4.75 -37.17 -13.57
N SER A 241 4.09 -36.07 -13.83
CA SER A 241 4.53 -35.13 -14.88
C SER A 241 4.73 -33.67 -14.45
N CYS A 242 4.61 -33.31 -13.18
CA CYS A 242 4.77 -31.92 -12.77
C CYS A 242 6.20 -31.60 -12.33
N ASP A 243 7.04 -31.20 -13.29
CA ASP A 243 8.28 -30.49 -13.00
C ASP A 243 8.05 -28.98 -12.80
N TYR A 244 6.87 -28.47 -13.17
CA TYR A 244 6.49 -27.06 -13.11
C TYR A 244 4.97 -26.88 -13.20
N ILE A 245 4.40 -26.04 -12.32
CA ILE A 245 2.99 -25.64 -12.36
C ILE A 245 2.86 -24.39 -13.23
N GLY A 246 2.64 -24.57 -14.52
CA GLY A 246 2.31 -23.47 -15.42
C GLY A 246 0.94 -22.87 -15.11
N ILE A 247 0.81 -21.55 -15.27
CA ILE A 247 -0.47 -20.87 -15.09
C ILE A 247 -1.46 -21.31 -16.17
N SER A 248 -2.66 -21.71 -15.76
CA SER A 248 -3.70 -22.17 -16.66
C SER A 248 -4.32 -21.01 -17.44
N PRO A 249 -4.46 -21.09 -18.78
CA PRO A 249 -5.18 -20.06 -19.55
C PRO A 249 -6.65 -19.85 -19.11
N GLN A 250 -7.24 -20.85 -18.46
CA GLN A 250 -8.60 -20.73 -17.91
C GLN A 250 -8.61 -19.93 -16.62
N PHE A 251 -7.55 -20.04 -15.78
CA PHE A 251 -7.34 -19.20 -14.63
C PHE A 251 -7.21 -17.72 -15.05
N ASP A 252 -6.31 -17.43 -15.99
CA ASP A 252 -6.13 -16.07 -16.52
C ASP A 252 -7.46 -15.51 -17.05
N ARG A 253 -8.22 -16.32 -17.79
CA ARG A 253 -9.53 -15.90 -18.30
C ARG A 253 -10.48 -15.46 -17.18
N ILE A 254 -10.58 -16.19 -16.07
CA ILE A 254 -11.46 -15.82 -14.95
C ILE A 254 -10.99 -14.52 -14.32
N MET A 255 -9.69 -14.41 -14.03
CA MET A 255 -9.12 -13.22 -13.41
C MET A 255 -9.24 -11.96 -14.27
N GLU A 256 -9.23 -12.12 -15.62
CA GLU A 256 -9.33 -10.99 -16.54
C GLU A 256 -10.79 -10.62 -16.90
N THR A 257 -11.69 -11.61 -17.00
CA THR A 257 -13.03 -11.38 -17.58
C THR A 257 -14.17 -11.29 -16.59
N VAL A 258 -14.03 -11.84 -15.38
CA VAL A 258 -15.05 -11.70 -14.33
C VAL A 258 -14.88 -10.34 -13.65
N PRO A 259 -15.82 -9.38 -13.86
CA PRO A 259 -15.57 -8.00 -13.45
C PRO A 259 -15.58 -7.82 -11.94
N PHE A 260 -14.67 -6.97 -11.45
CA PHE A 260 -14.80 -6.32 -10.15
C PHE A 260 -15.72 -5.11 -10.28
N THR A 261 -16.49 -4.84 -9.26
CA THR A 261 -17.17 -3.53 -9.13
C THR A 261 -16.13 -2.44 -8.88
N GLU A 262 -16.50 -1.17 -9.11
CA GLU A 262 -15.60 -0.06 -8.81
C GLU A 262 -15.22 -0.02 -7.33
N GLU A 263 -16.16 -0.35 -6.43
CA GLU A 263 -15.94 -0.45 -4.99
C GLU A 263 -14.95 -1.58 -4.63
N GLU A 264 -15.04 -2.74 -5.30
CA GLU A 264 -14.08 -3.84 -5.09
C GLU A 264 -12.67 -3.45 -5.53
N LYS A 265 -12.52 -2.77 -6.68
CA LYS A 265 -11.22 -2.29 -7.17
C LYS A 265 -10.59 -1.28 -6.22
N GLU A 266 -11.39 -0.31 -5.77
CA GLU A 266 -10.96 0.70 -4.80
C GLU A 266 -10.52 0.05 -3.49
N SER A 267 -11.30 -0.89 -2.98
CA SER A 267 -11.04 -1.67 -1.78
C SER A 267 -9.70 -2.42 -1.85
N ILE A 268 -9.42 -3.12 -2.97
CA ILE A 268 -8.15 -3.82 -3.18
C ILE A 268 -6.97 -2.84 -3.14
N LEU A 269 -7.12 -1.70 -3.82
CA LEU A 269 -6.05 -0.70 -3.85
C LEU A 269 -5.81 -0.05 -2.50
N GLN A 270 -6.88 0.31 -1.79
CA GLN A 270 -6.80 0.86 -0.43
C GLN A 270 -6.11 -0.13 0.52
N MET A 271 -6.46 -1.40 0.41
CA MET A 271 -5.82 -2.45 1.21
C MET A 271 -4.31 -2.51 0.96
N LEU A 272 -3.86 -2.41 -0.31
CA LEU A 272 -2.43 -2.36 -0.65
C LEU A 272 -1.75 -1.13 -0.05
N ILE A 273 -2.36 0.04 -0.18
CA ILE A 273 -1.83 1.30 0.36
C ILE A 273 -1.71 1.21 1.89
N TYR A 274 -2.78 0.75 2.55
CA TYR A 274 -2.77 0.64 4.02
C TYR A 274 -1.84 -0.46 4.53
N ALA A 275 -1.64 -1.54 3.79
CA ALA A 275 -0.63 -2.52 4.14
C ALA A 275 0.77 -1.89 4.22
N ILE A 276 1.08 -0.94 3.34
CA ILE A 276 2.33 -0.18 3.34
C ILE A 276 2.34 0.85 4.48
N ASP A 277 1.31 1.67 4.59
CA ASP A 277 1.23 2.75 5.57
C ASP A 277 1.18 2.23 7.01
N PHE A 278 0.49 1.10 7.25
CA PHE A 278 0.34 0.49 8.57
C PHE A 278 1.57 -0.30 9.04
N ARG A 279 2.58 -0.39 8.23
CA ARG A 279 3.86 -0.97 8.63
C ARG A 279 4.46 -0.23 9.84
N SER A 280 4.33 1.09 9.87
CA SER A 280 4.82 1.94 10.96
C SER A 280 3.72 2.88 11.46
N PRO A 281 3.58 3.09 12.79
CA PRO A 281 2.65 4.08 13.34
C PRO A 281 2.94 5.50 12.86
N HIS A 282 4.13 5.74 12.29
CA HIS A 282 4.56 7.04 11.80
C HIS A 282 4.17 7.30 10.34
N THR A 283 3.79 6.26 9.60
CA THR A 283 3.37 6.35 8.19
C THR A 283 1.86 6.18 8.01
N VAL A 284 1.17 5.66 9.02
CA VAL A 284 -0.26 5.27 8.94
C VAL A 284 -1.20 6.34 8.36
N THR A 285 -0.89 7.62 8.53
CA THR A 285 -1.68 8.73 7.99
C THR A 285 -1.01 9.45 6.84
N HIS A 286 0.20 9.04 6.42
CA HIS A 286 0.99 9.79 5.46
C HIS A 286 0.30 9.90 4.10
N THR A 287 -0.09 8.78 3.51
CA THR A 287 -0.74 8.75 2.20
C THR A 287 -2.07 9.50 2.20
N ILE A 288 -2.88 9.32 3.25
CA ILE A 288 -4.14 10.06 3.41
C ILE A 288 -3.90 11.56 3.52
N THR A 289 -2.96 11.98 4.38
CA THR A 289 -2.63 13.41 4.54
C THR A 289 -2.17 14.02 3.22
N THR A 290 -1.26 13.34 2.50
CA THR A 290 -0.79 13.78 1.18
C THR A 290 -1.95 13.90 0.19
N SER A 291 -2.83 12.90 0.15
CA SER A 291 -3.96 12.86 -0.78
C SER A 291 -5.00 13.94 -0.49
N VAL A 292 -5.31 14.18 0.79
CA VAL A 292 -6.27 15.23 1.20
C VAL A 292 -5.72 16.62 0.87
N ILE A 293 -4.47 16.93 1.23
CA ILE A 293 -3.84 18.21 0.91
C ILE A 293 -3.80 18.41 -0.61
N SER A 294 -3.44 17.37 -1.35
CA SER A 294 -3.38 17.40 -2.81
C SER A 294 -4.74 17.68 -3.43
N SER A 295 -5.79 17.03 -2.96
CA SER A 295 -7.15 17.22 -3.48
C SER A 295 -7.70 18.61 -3.18
N GLU A 296 -7.49 19.13 -1.96
CA GLU A 296 -7.93 20.49 -1.58
C GLU A 296 -7.23 21.56 -2.46
N LEU A 297 -5.92 21.41 -2.67
CA LEU A 297 -5.18 22.31 -3.57
C LEU A 297 -5.62 22.16 -5.04
N ALA A 298 -5.90 20.93 -5.50
CA ALA A 298 -6.35 20.68 -6.86
C ALA A 298 -7.75 21.25 -7.13
N ILE A 299 -8.68 21.18 -6.17
CA ILE A 299 -9.99 21.82 -6.25
C ILE A 299 -9.85 23.33 -6.46
N LEU A 300 -8.92 23.97 -5.76
CA LEU A 300 -8.68 25.42 -5.86
C LEU A 300 -7.98 25.85 -7.16
N LEU A 301 -7.10 24.98 -7.71
CA LEU A 301 -6.23 25.34 -8.82
C LEU A 301 -6.63 24.74 -10.17
N CYS A 302 -7.16 23.53 -10.18
CA CYS A 302 -7.44 22.81 -11.44
C CYS A 302 -8.89 22.99 -11.91
N GLY A 303 -9.85 23.17 -11.00
CA GLY A 303 -11.26 23.47 -11.31
C GLY A 303 -12.03 22.37 -12.07
N GLN A 304 -11.39 21.40 -12.66
CA GLN A 304 -11.98 20.33 -13.45
C GLN A 304 -11.98 19.03 -12.65
N LYS A 305 -13.13 18.38 -12.52
CA LYS A 305 -13.32 17.17 -11.72
C LYS A 305 -12.31 16.05 -12.06
N HIS A 306 -12.04 15.80 -13.34
CA HIS A 306 -11.10 14.76 -13.74
C HIS A 306 -9.65 15.07 -13.32
N ALA A 307 -9.23 16.35 -13.39
CA ALA A 307 -7.89 16.74 -12.96
C ALA A 307 -7.70 16.60 -11.44
N VAL A 308 -8.74 16.90 -10.65
CA VAL A 308 -8.75 16.66 -9.20
C VAL A 308 -8.66 15.16 -8.92
N ASN A 309 -9.41 14.34 -9.66
CA ASN A 309 -9.34 12.89 -9.56
C ASN A 309 -7.94 12.34 -9.87
N ASP A 310 -7.32 12.79 -10.95
CA ASP A 310 -5.96 12.37 -11.32
C ASP A 310 -4.93 12.75 -10.24
N VAL A 311 -5.04 13.94 -9.65
CA VAL A 311 -4.18 14.39 -8.54
C VAL A 311 -4.36 13.50 -7.32
N MET A 312 -5.61 13.22 -6.95
CA MET A 312 -5.93 12.35 -5.82
C MET A 312 -5.37 10.94 -6.01
N CYS A 313 -5.64 10.34 -7.18
CA CYS A 313 -5.13 9.00 -7.52
C CYS A 313 -3.59 8.98 -7.53
N GLY A 314 -2.94 9.97 -8.12
CA GLY A 314 -1.48 10.07 -8.13
C GLY A 314 -0.89 10.21 -6.72
N ALA A 315 -1.53 11.00 -5.86
CA ALA A 315 -1.14 11.14 -4.46
C ALA A 315 -1.37 9.85 -3.64
N MET A 316 -2.43 9.09 -3.91
CA MET A 316 -2.65 7.78 -3.25
C MET A 316 -1.59 6.76 -3.64
N LEU A 317 -1.07 6.82 -4.85
CA LEU A 317 -0.18 5.80 -5.42
C LEU A 317 1.30 6.15 -5.31
N HIS A 318 1.67 7.37 -4.88
CA HIS A 318 3.04 7.89 -4.98
C HIS A 318 4.08 7.01 -4.28
N ASP A 319 3.72 6.41 -3.19
CA ASP A 319 4.59 5.66 -2.28
C ASP A 319 4.46 4.13 -2.36
N LEU A 320 3.71 3.58 -3.32
CA LEU A 320 3.51 2.12 -3.45
C LEU A 320 4.83 1.34 -3.51
N GLY A 321 5.86 1.92 -4.11
CA GLY A 321 7.17 1.28 -4.21
C GLY A 321 7.92 1.13 -2.88
N LYS A 322 7.45 1.74 -1.80
CA LYS A 322 7.99 1.52 -0.44
C LYS A 322 7.85 0.07 0.02
N ILE A 323 6.92 -0.67 -0.58
CA ILE A 323 6.77 -2.11 -0.32
C ILE A 323 8.06 -2.90 -0.57
N GLY A 324 8.87 -2.50 -1.55
CA GLY A 324 10.15 -3.13 -1.88
C GLY A 324 11.37 -2.50 -1.20
N ILE A 325 11.17 -1.59 -0.23
CA ILE A 325 12.27 -1.01 0.55
C ILE A 325 12.48 -1.81 1.84
N PRO A 326 13.72 -2.24 2.13
CA PRO A 326 14.01 -2.98 3.37
C PRO A 326 13.55 -2.20 4.61
N VAL A 327 12.97 -2.93 5.57
CA VAL A 327 12.36 -2.33 6.78
C VAL A 327 13.39 -1.55 7.60
N GLU A 328 14.61 -2.07 7.67
CA GLU A 328 15.72 -1.46 8.41
C GLU A 328 16.10 -0.07 7.85
N ILE A 329 15.83 0.17 6.57
CA ILE A 329 16.03 1.47 5.92
C ILE A 329 14.79 2.34 6.09
N LEU A 330 13.60 1.76 5.90
CA LEU A 330 12.33 2.47 5.97
C LEU A 330 12.07 3.04 7.38
N GLU A 331 12.36 2.25 8.42
CA GLU A 331 12.11 2.59 9.84
C GLU A 331 13.36 3.09 10.56
N TYR A 332 14.47 3.32 9.87
CA TYR A 332 15.71 3.77 10.50
C TYR A 332 15.49 5.09 11.27
N PRO A 333 15.77 5.11 12.59
CA PRO A 333 15.42 6.23 13.45
C PRO A 333 16.42 7.40 13.38
N GLY A 334 17.18 7.52 12.30
CA GLY A 334 18.21 8.54 12.15
C GLY A 334 18.36 9.06 10.72
N LYS A 335 19.44 9.77 10.49
CA LYS A 335 19.82 10.20 9.14
C LYS A 335 20.43 9.01 8.39
N LEU A 336 19.81 8.64 7.27
CA LEU A 336 20.31 7.57 6.41
C LEU A 336 21.71 7.90 5.86
N SER A 337 22.56 6.87 5.75
CA SER A 337 23.81 6.98 4.99
C SER A 337 23.53 7.27 3.51
N PRO A 338 24.49 7.80 2.73
CA PRO A 338 24.29 8.01 1.30
C PRO A 338 23.84 6.75 0.55
N GLN A 339 24.37 5.59 0.93
CA GLN A 339 24.00 4.29 0.34
C GLN A 339 22.56 3.90 0.68
N ALA A 340 22.18 3.99 1.95
CA ALA A 340 20.81 3.71 2.38
C ALA A 340 19.80 4.71 1.79
N MET A 341 20.20 5.98 1.63
CA MET A 341 19.38 6.99 0.96
C MET A 341 19.16 6.65 -0.52
N ASN A 342 20.15 6.11 -1.21
CA ASN A 342 19.96 5.66 -2.60
C ASN A 342 18.98 4.49 -2.69
N VAL A 343 19.04 3.55 -1.74
CA VAL A 343 18.03 2.47 -1.64
C VAL A 343 16.64 3.07 -1.38
N MET A 344 16.52 4.00 -0.41
CA MET A 344 15.24 4.68 -0.12
C MET A 344 14.69 5.40 -1.36
N ARG A 345 15.51 6.13 -2.10
CA ARG A 345 15.08 6.84 -3.33
C ARG A 345 14.56 5.93 -4.42
N ASN A 346 14.96 4.66 -4.40
CA ASN A 346 14.51 3.69 -5.40
C ASN A 346 13.02 3.37 -5.32
N HIS A 347 12.32 3.73 -4.22
CA HIS A 347 10.86 3.51 -4.13
C HIS A 347 10.10 4.15 -5.31
N VAL A 348 10.59 5.27 -5.88
CA VAL A 348 9.94 5.90 -7.05
C VAL A 348 10.03 5.00 -8.29
N ASN A 349 11.19 4.38 -8.54
CA ASN A 349 11.35 3.43 -9.65
C ASN A 349 10.53 2.15 -9.41
N LEU A 350 10.44 1.70 -8.15
CA LEU A 350 9.60 0.57 -7.77
C LEU A 350 8.11 0.90 -7.93
N THR A 351 7.68 2.13 -7.61
CA THR A 351 6.33 2.62 -7.92
C THR A 351 6.08 2.58 -9.43
N GLU A 352 7.04 3.04 -10.26
CA GLU A 352 6.93 2.96 -11.72
C GLU A 352 6.76 1.51 -12.21
N TYR A 353 7.52 0.59 -11.65
CA TYR A 353 7.41 -0.85 -11.94
C TYR A 353 6.04 -1.42 -11.54
N ILE A 354 5.54 -1.11 -10.33
CA ILE A 354 4.25 -1.58 -9.83
C ILE A 354 3.11 -1.06 -10.69
N LEU A 355 3.11 0.23 -11.01
CA LEU A 355 2.06 0.85 -11.81
C LEU A 355 2.10 0.38 -13.26
N GLY A 356 3.29 0.23 -13.85
CA GLY A 356 3.45 -0.17 -15.25
C GLY A 356 2.58 0.66 -16.18
N ASP A 357 1.74 -0.01 -16.98
CA ASP A 357 0.74 0.61 -17.86
C ASP A 357 -0.70 0.47 -17.31
N SER A 358 -0.83 0.14 -16.03
CA SER A 358 -2.12 -0.14 -15.38
C SER A 358 -2.88 1.12 -14.96
N VAL A 359 -2.29 2.30 -15.05
CA VAL A 359 -2.92 3.59 -14.79
C VAL A 359 -2.61 4.56 -15.91
N SER A 360 -3.41 5.64 -16.02
CA SER A 360 -3.15 6.67 -17.04
C SER A 360 -1.77 7.33 -16.86
N ASP A 361 -1.17 7.79 -17.96
CA ASP A 361 0.10 8.52 -17.90
C ASP A 361 0.02 9.77 -17.02
N ALA A 362 -1.15 10.41 -16.94
CA ALA A 362 -1.38 11.56 -16.06
C ALA A 362 -1.19 11.15 -14.60
N VAL A 363 -1.91 10.12 -14.14
CA VAL A 363 -1.82 9.59 -12.76
C VAL A 363 -0.41 9.08 -12.47
N LYS A 364 0.16 8.28 -13.38
CA LYS A 364 1.52 7.74 -13.24
C LYS A 364 2.56 8.84 -13.07
N ASN A 365 2.55 9.85 -13.95
CA ASN A 365 3.49 10.96 -13.87
C ASN A 365 3.30 11.83 -12.62
N ILE A 366 2.09 11.95 -12.08
CA ILE A 366 1.85 12.62 -10.81
C ILE A 366 2.51 11.81 -9.68
N ALA A 367 2.25 10.52 -9.62
CA ALA A 367 2.82 9.63 -8.59
C ALA A 367 4.36 9.63 -8.61
N LEU A 368 4.99 9.58 -9.79
CA LEU A 368 6.44 9.42 -9.93
C LEU A 368 7.25 10.71 -9.75
N ARG A 369 6.62 11.89 -9.68
CA ARG A 369 7.32 13.19 -9.66
C ARG A 369 7.22 13.95 -8.36
N HIS A 370 6.70 13.30 -7.30
CA HIS A 370 6.51 13.94 -5.98
C HIS A 370 7.82 14.35 -5.29
N HIS A 371 8.95 13.79 -5.68
CA HIS A 371 10.26 14.20 -5.18
C HIS A 371 11.07 15.06 -6.16
N GLU A 372 10.50 15.44 -7.31
CA GLU A 372 11.12 16.40 -8.20
C GLU A 372 11.04 17.83 -7.63
N LYS A 373 11.95 18.70 -8.06
CA LYS A 373 12.03 20.10 -7.64
C LYS A 373 12.20 21.00 -8.85
N LEU A 374 11.69 22.23 -8.77
CA LEU A 374 11.64 23.13 -9.93
C LEU A 374 13.03 23.53 -10.47
N ASP A 375 14.08 23.45 -9.65
CA ASP A 375 15.47 23.75 -10.03
C ASP A 375 16.22 22.56 -10.67
N GLY A 376 15.60 21.37 -10.67
CA GLY A 376 16.21 20.12 -11.16
C GLY A 376 17.05 19.37 -10.13
N SER A 377 17.09 19.80 -8.86
CA SER A 377 17.80 19.09 -7.79
C SER A 377 17.03 17.90 -7.20
N GLY A 378 15.80 17.67 -7.68
CA GLY A 378 14.95 16.55 -7.28
C GLY A 378 15.39 15.20 -7.87
N TYR A 379 14.59 14.18 -7.65
CA TYR A 379 14.81 12.83 -8.18
C TYR A 379 13.47 12.18 -8.56
N PRO A 380 13.46 11.11 -9.38
CA PRO A 380 14.59 10.35 -9.92
C PRO A 380 15.19 10.96 -11.19
N ARG A 381 14.50 11.87 -11.89
CA ARG A 381 14.88 12.33 -13.24
C ARG A 381 15.53 13.71 -13.26
N GLY A 382 15.52 14.46 -12.17
CA GLY A 382 16.04 15.82 -12.08
C GLY A 382 15.30 16.81 -12.99
N LEU A 383 13.97 16.66 -13.05
CA LEU A 383 13.09 17.50 -13.88
C LEU A 383 13.07 18.94 -13.38
N ARG A 384 12.90 19.89 -14.30
CA ARG A 384 12.85 21.32 -14.00
C ARG A 384 11.43 21.88 -14.10
N ALA A 385 11.26 23.13 -13.73
CA ALA A 385 9.97 23.82 -13.74
C ALA A 385 9.21 23.68 -15.06
N ALA A 386 9.88 23.69 -16.20
CA ALA A 386 9.25 23.55 -17.51
C ALA A 386 8.70 22.14 -17.77
N ASP A 387 9.22 21.12 -17.08
CA ASP A 387 8.86 19.71 -17.25
C ASP A 387 7.77 19.25 -16.28
N LEU A 388 7.43 20.09 -15.29
CA LEU A 388 6.51 19.79 -14.20
C LEU A 388 5.22 20.60 -14.33
N ASN A 389 4.10 19.91 -14.52
CA ASN A 389 2.78 20.56 -14.56
C ASN A 389 2.23 20.83 -13.15
N VAL A 390 1.15 21.60 -13.04
CA VAL A 390 0.53 21.99 -11.76
C VAL A 390 0.15 20.77 -10.89
N PRO A 391 -0.53 19.73 -11.39
CA PRO A 391 -0.80 18.49 -10.64
C PRO A 391 0.41 17.88 -9.94
N GLN A 392 1.52 17.76 -10.63
CA GLN A 392 2.76 17.18 -10.12
C GLN A 392 3.38 18.04 -9.01
N ARG A 393 3.37 19.38 -9.19
CA ARG A 393 3.84 20.35 -8.17
C ARG A 393 2.98 20.32 -6.92
N ILE A 394 1.66 20.13 -7.07
CA ILE A 394 0.72 20.01 -5.94
C ILE A 394 1.13 18.81 -5.06
N VAL A 395 1.29 17.63 -5.65
CA VAL A 395 1.59 16.41 -4.87
C VAL A 395 2.98 16.50 -4.24
N ALA A 396 3.98 17.09 -4.93
CA ALA A 396 5.31 17.31 -4.35
C ALA A 396 5.27 18.23 -3.11
N ILE A 397 4.43 19.26 -3.11
CA ILE A 397 4.25 20.16 -1.94
C ILE A 397 3.48 19.43 -0.83
N ALA A 398 2.41 18.71 -1.18
CA ALA A 398 1.59 17.98 -0.22
C ALA A 398 2.38 16.88 0.51
N ASP A 399 3.22 16.14 -0.19
CA ASP A 399 4.12 15.14 0.39
C ASP A 399 5.07 15.77 1.44
N ILE A 400 5.68 16.91 1.12
CA ILE A 400 6.53 17.63 2.06
C ILE A 400 5.73 18.06 3.30
N VAL A 401 4.53 18.61 3.13
CA VAL A 401 3.67 18.99 4.27
C VAL A 401 3.33 17.79 5.13
N SER A 402 2.89 16.70 4.52
CA SER A 402 2.59 15.45 5.22
C SER A 402 3.81 14.94 6.01
N ALA A 403 4.99 14.95 5.40
CA ALA A 403 6.23 14.56 6.05
C ALA A 403 6.66 15.48 7.20
N LEU A 404 6.30 16.76 7.18
CA LEU A 404 6.62 17.73 8.24
C LEU A 404 5.60 17.71 9.39
N THR A 405 4.32 17.46 9.08
CA THR A 405 3.22 17.47 10.06
C THR A 405 2.96 16.11 10.69
N GLY A 406 3.45 15.02 10.09
CA GLY A 406 3.42 13.67 10.66
C GLY A 406 4.42 13.50 11.80
N THR A 407 4.07 12.68 12.80
CA THR A 407 5.02 12.22 13.83
C THR A 407 5.95 11.16 13.22
N ARG A 408 7.25 11.23 13.52
CA ARG A 408 8.24 10.21 13.12
C ARG A 408 8.94 9.66 14.35
N SER A 409 9.49 8.45 14.26
CA SER A 409 10.17 7.75 15.36
C SER A 409 11.26 8.60 16.06
N TYR A 410 11.86 9.53 15.35
CA TYR A 410 12.98 10.37 15.84
C TYR A 410 12.66 11.88 15.86
N LYS A 411 11.42 12.31 15.48
CA LYS A 411 11.09 13.73 15.37
C LYS A 411 9.59 13.96 15.54
N GLY A 412 9.22 14.76 16.53
CA GLY A 412 7.84 15.23 16.68
C GLY A 412 7.37 16.05 15.47
N ALA A 413 6.06 16.09 15.25
CA ALA A 413 5.43 16.92 14.21
C ALA A 413 5.87 18.39 14.32
N TYR A 414 6.12 19.04 13.20
CA TYR A 414 6.41 20.46 13.18
C TYR A 414 5.15 21.27 13.47
N SER A 415 5.33 22.35 14.22
CA SER A 415 4.26 23.35 14.37
C SER A 415 3.91 23.98 13.01
N LYS A 416 2.68 24.54 12.92
CA LYS A 416 2.24 25.30 11.75
C LYS A 416 3.29 26.29 11.27
N ASN A 417 3.76 27.17 12.17
CA ASN A 417 4.73 28.23 11.80
C ASN A 417 6.03 27.66 11.24
N ARG A 418 6.52 26.56 11.82
CA ARG A 418 7.72 25.89 11.33
C ARG A 418 7.52 25.24 9.98
N THR A 419 6.39 24.56 9.77
CA THR A 419 6.02 23.95 8.48
C THR A 419 5.94 25.01 7.39
N LEU A 420 5.20 26.08 7.64
CA LEU A 420 5.04 27.19 6.69
C LEU A 420 6.38 27.90 6.40
N GLY A 421 7.22 28.09 7.41
CA GLY A 421 8.56 28.65 7.24
C GLY A 421 9.46 27.81 6.33
N VAL A 422 9.43 26.48 6.48
CA VAL A 422 10.18 25.57 5.57
C VAL A 422 9.69 25.69 4.13
N LEU A 423 8.36 25.62 3.93
CA LEU A 423 7.79 25.68 2.57
C LEU A 423 8.07 27.02 1.87
N THR A 424 7.91 28.13 2.60
CA THR A 424 8.20 29.47 2.08
C THR A 424 9.68 29.60 1.72
N GLY A 425 10.59 29.15 2.59
CA GLY A 425 12.02 29.15 2.29
C GLY A 425 12.40 28.30 1.08
N MET A 426 11.76 27.14 0.89
CA MET A 426 11.97 26.32 -0.32
C MET A 426 11.43 27.00 -1.59
N ALA A 427 10.29 27.70 -1.50
CA ALA A 427 9.74 28.44 -2.62
C ALA A 427 10.62 29.65 -3.00
N GLU A 428 11.17 30.37 -2.02
CA GLU A 428 12.11 31.46 -2.23
C GLU A 428 13.42 31.01 -2.91
N GLN A 429 13.85 29.79 -2.61
CA GLN A 429 15.00 29.16 -3.26
C GLN A 429 14.68 28.62 -4.67
N GLY A 430 13.44 28.74 -5.15
CA GLY A 430 13.02 28.21 -6.45
C GLY A 430 12.87 26.68 -6.50
N LEU A 431 12.79 26.02 -5.35
CA LEU A 431 12.62 24.56 -5.25
C LEU A 431 11.16 24.14 -5.41
N LEU A 432 10.22 24.95 -4.92
CA LEU A 432 8.78 24.74 -4.96
C LEU A 432 8.05 25.88 -5.69
N ASP A 433 6.83 25.59 -6.15
CA ASP A 433 5.98 26.59 -6.79
C ASP A 433 5.48 27.61 -5.75
N SER A 434 5.91 28.87 -5.89
CA SER A 434 5.58 29.93 -4.95
C SER A 434 4.08 30.28 -4.93
N GLY A 435 3.37 30.10 -6.06
CA GLY A 435 1.92 30.34 -6.14
C GLY A 435 1.12 29.29 -5.37
N ILE A 436 1.52 28.01 -5.52
CA ILE A 436 0.88 26.88 -4.80
C ILE A 436 1.20 26.99 -3.30
N VAL A 437 2.45 27.27 -2.94
CA VAL A 437 2.84 27.48 -1.52
C VAL A 437 2.09 28.67 -0.93
N GLY A 438 1.95 29.77 -1.65
CA GLY A 438 1.19 30.93 -1.19
C GLY A 438 -0.28 30.60 -0.91
N LEU A 439 -0.92 29.84 -1.79
CA LEU A 439 -2.30 29.37 -1.60
C LEU A 439 -2.43 28.43 -0.38
N LEU A 440 -1.48 27.49 -0.22
CA LEU A 440 -1.43 26.62 0.96
C LEU A 440 -1.28 27.42 2.25
N VAL A 441 -0.40 28.43 2.28
CA VAL A 441 -0.23 29.32 3.45
C VAL A 441 -1.55 30.06 3.79
N GLU A 442 -2.24 30.57 2.78
CA GLU A 442 -3.52 31.28 2.96
C GLU A 442 -4.63 30.36 3.50
N ARG A 443 -4.65 29.10 3.06
CA ARG A 443 -5.73 28.12 3.36
C ARG A 443 -5.31 27.03 4.33
N TYR A 444 -4.17 27.18 4.98
CA TYR A 444 -3.55 26.11 5.78
C TYR A 444 -4.47 25.49 6.82
N ASP A 445 -5.16 26.31 7.61
CA ASP A 445 -6.02 25.81 8.68
C ASP A 445 -7.21 25.02 8.13
N GLU A 446 -7.85 25.51 7.07
CA GLU A 446 -8.98 24.82 6.41
C GLU A 446 -8.54 23.46 5.84
N ILE A 447 -7.39 23.43 5.16
CA ILE A 447 -6.84 22.19 4.60
C ILE A 447 -6.49 21.19 5.71
N MET A 448 -5.86 21.66 6.79
CA MET A 448 -5.50 20.80 7.91
C MET A 448 -6.69 20.36 8.77
N ASP A 449 -7.80 21.11 8.76
CA ASP A 449 -9.07 20.65 9.34
C ASP A 449 -9.64 19.49 8.53
N SER A 450 -9.64 19.57 7.20
CA SER A 450 -10.03 18.45 6.31
C SER A 450 -9.12 17.23 6.52
N VAL A 451 -7.81 17.45 6.72
CA VAL A 451 -6.87 16.35 7.04
C VAL A 451 -7.25 15.67 8.35
N ARG A 452 -7.49 16.45 9.44
CA ARG A 452 -7.85 15.88 10.75
C ARG A 452 -9.16 15.09 10.70
N GLU A 453 -10.16 15.60 9.99
CA GLU A 453 -11.43 14.91 9.81
C GLU A 453 -11.27 13.55 9.14
N LYS A 454 -10.40 13.45 8.13
CA LYS A 454 -10.23 12.22 7.35
C LYS A 454 -9.20 11.24 7.96
N THR A 455 -8.21 11.74 8.69
CA THR A 455 -7.18 10.88 9.33
C THR A 455 -7.61 10.33 10.67
N GLY A 456 -8.51 11.00 11.40
CA GLY A 456 -8.99 10.55 12.71
C GLY A 456 -9.55 9.12 12.69
N PRO A 457 -10.55 8.81 11.85
CA PRO A 457 -11.09 7.44 11.77
C PRO A 457 -10.07 6.38 11.37
N LEU A 458 -9.05 6.75 10.58
CA LEU A 458 -7.98 5.82 10.19
C LEU A 458 -7.06 5.48 11.37
N LEU A 459 -6.74 6.46 12.21
CA LEU A 459 -5.95 6.23 13.43
C LEU A 459 -6.70 5.35 14.42
N GLU A 460 -8.01 5.54 14.57
CA GLU A 460 -8.86 4.67 15.39
C GLU A 460 -8.83 3.23 14.88
N LYS A 461 -9.05 3.03 13.57
CA LYS A 461 -8.94 1.69 12.95
C LYS A 461 -7.56 1.07 13.12
N TYR A 462 -6.49 1.87 12.98
CA TYR A 462 -5.14 1.37 13.22
C TYR A 462 -4.97 0.85 14.65
N GLN A 463 -5.45 1.58 15.64
CA GLN A 463 -5.39 1.16 17.04
C GLN A 463 -6.22 -0.10 17.28
N GLU A 464 -7.46 -0.14 16.79
CA GLU A 464 -8.31 -1.33 16.86
C GLU A 464 -7.64 -2.57 16.24
N MET A 465 -6.96 -2.40 15.09
CA MET A 465 -6.22 -3.50 14.45
C MET A 465 -5.05 -3.99 15.31
N GLN A 466 -4.31 -3.08 15.97
CA GLN A 466 -3.22 -3.47 16.88
C GLN A 466 -3.76 -4.25 18.09
N ASP A 467 -4.85 -3.78 18.70
CA ASP A 467 -5.46 -4.44 19.85
C ASP A 467 -6.00 -5.83 19.44
N ARG A 468 -6.68 -5.90 18.29
CA ARG A 468 -7.24 -7.14 17.75
C ARG A 468 -6.17 -8.15 17.34
N TYR A 469 -5.03 -7.68 16.84
CA TYR A 469 -3.87 -8.53 16.52
C TYR A 469 -3.42 -9.32 17.76
N TRP A 470 -3.22 -8.63 18.88
CA TRP A 470 -2.78 -9.29 20.11
C TRP A 470 -3.83 -10.24 20.69
N GLU A 471 -5.11 -9.90 20.61
CA GLU A 471 -6.20 -10.80 21.02
C GLU A 471 -6.18 -12.11 20.23
N ILE A 472 -6.07 -12.02 18.89
CA ILE A 472 -6.07 -13.20 18.02
C ILE A 472 -4.81 -14.04 18.25
N LEU A 473 -3.64 -13.41 18.30
CA LEU A 473 -2.38 -14.10 18.53
C LEU A 473 -2.44 -14.92 19.84
N TYR A 474 -2.88 -14.30 20.93
CA TYR A 474 -3.03 -14.98 22.21
C TYR A 474 -3.99 -16.18 22.12
N GLN A 475 -5.14 -16.02 21.45
CA GLN A 475 -6.11 -17.12 21.26
C GLN A 475 -5.55 -18.30 20.43
N LEU A 476 -4.70 -18.02 19.45
CA LEU A 476 -4.10 -19.06 18.61
C LEU A 476 -2.98 -19.79 19.37
N GLU A 477 -2.14 -19.06 20.14
CA GLU A 477 -1.08 -19.64 20.96
C GLU A 477 -1.63 -20.52 22.11
N GLU A 478 -2.73 -20.09 22.77
CA GLU A 478 -3.38 -20.94 23.79
C GLU A 478 -3.88 -22.28 23.21
N LYS A 479 -4.46 -22.25 22.00
CA LYS A 479 -4.96 -23.48 21.34
C LYS A 479 -3.83 -24.41 20.87
N GLU A 480 -2.62 -23.89 20.60
CA GLU A 480 -1.43 -24.73 20.30
C GLU A 480 -0.81 -25.37 21.55
N GLY A 481 -1.01 -24.78 22.73
CA GLY A 481 -0.47 -25.25 24.01
C GLY A 481 -1.31 -26.35 24.68
N GLU A 482 -2.51 -26.66 24.19
CA GLU A 482 -3.32 -27.77 24.69
C GLU A 482 -2.88 -29.10 24.04
N PRO A 483 -2.49 -30.12 24.83
CA PRO A 483 -1.88 -31.37 24.34
C PRO A 483 -2.90 -32.31 23.62
#